data_74facb8f9c15b0e443045a89f38aa457
#
_entry.id   74facb8f9c15b0e443045a89f38aa457
#
_cell.length_a   1.000
_cell.length_b   1.000
_cell.length_c   1.000
_cell.angle_alpha   90.00
_cell.angle_beta   90.00
_cell.angle_gamma   90.00
#
_symmetry.space_group_name_H-M   'P 1'
#
loop_
_entity.id
_entity.type
_entity.pdbx_description
1 polymer ?
#
loop_
_entity_poly.entity_id
_entity_poly.type
_entity_poly.pdbx_seq_one_letter_code
_entity_poly.pdbx_strand_id
1 'polypeptide(L)'
;MITIQEAIHRIQQEVPGEIPADTVDTFKIGDPARALTGIATTFIATCSVIEQAADVGANLIITHEPTFFNHRDEVEWLQKDAVYHSKRRLLEEKGITIWRFHDGWHAIQPDGILEGTLRKLGWKPYQDASTPYLLRLPPQTLEELGLFLKGKLAAPSLRVAGPRELVCNAAALIPGSVWGEMQVEVLGRPDVDVLICGEAPEWQTAEYVRDAVACGRPKGLIILGHERSEEAGMAYLVEWLGERLPEVPIHYLPAGDPIWFL
;
A
#
# COMPACT_ATOMS: atom_id res chain seq x y z
N MET A 1 -28.62 -11.85 5.24
CA MET A 1 -27.77 -10.65 5.08
C MET A 1 -26.85 -10.63 6.31
N ILE A 2 -25.55 -10.63 6.11
CA ILE A 2 -24.57 -10.61 7.21
C ILE A 2 -24.36 -9.17 7.70
N THR A 3 -23.90 -9.03 8.94
CA THR A 3 -23.48 -7.73 9.48
C THR A 3 -22.06 -7.39 9.04
N ILE A 4 -21.68 -6.12 9.15
CA ILE A 4 -20.29 -5.66 8.91
C ILE A 4 -19.32 -6.41 9.84
N GLN A 5 -19.68 -6.59 11.12
CA GLN A 5 -18.88 -7.32 12.10
C GLN A 5 -18.65 -8.78 11.68
N GLU A 6 -19.69 -9.46 11.20
CA GLU A 6 -19.57 -10.85 10.73
C GLU A 6 -18.68 -10.97 9.50
N ALA A 7 -18.76 -10.02 8.57
CA ALA A 7 -17.87 -10.00 7.41
C ALA A 7 -16.41 -9.79 7.82
N ILE A 8 -16.15 -8.82 8.70
CA ILE A 8 -14.79 -8.59 9.20
C ILE A 8 -14.25 -9.79 9.98
N HIS A 9 -15.10 -10.45 10.79
CA HIS A 9 -14.69 -11.66 11.48
C HIS A 9 -14.27 -12.78 10.51
N ARG A 10 -15.01 -12.99 9.41
CA ARG A 10 -14.60 -13.96 8.37
C ARG A 10 -13.27 -13.61 7.74
N ILE A 11 -12.99 -12.32 7.47
CA ILE A 11 -11.71 -11.86 6.94
C ILE A 11 -10.58 -12.12 7.92
N GLN A 12 -10.78 -11.81 9.20
CA GLN A 12 -9.79 -12.01 10.26
C GLN A 12 -9.44 -13.48 10.48
N GLN A 13 -10.37 -14.41 10.26
CA GLN A 13 -10.10 -15.84 10.34
C GLN A 13 -9.13 -16.37 9.27
N GLU A 14 -8.97 -15.64 8.16
CA GLU A 14 -8.02 -15.96 7.09
C GLU A 14 -6.59 -15.45 7.38
N VAL A 15 -6.43 -14.55 8.35
CA VAL A 15 -5.12 -14.01 8.73
C VAL A 15 -4.35 -15.05 9.53
N PRO A 16 -3.15 -15.46 9.07
CA PRO A 16 -2.36 -16.49 9.77
C PRO A 16 -1.81 -15.98 11.11
N GLY A 17 -1.83 -16.82 12.12
CA GLY A 17 -1.29 -16.53 13.45
C GLY A 17 -2.26 -15.75 14.34
N GLU A 18 -1.72 -15.21 15.44
CA GLU A 18 -2.48 -14.37 16.36
C GLU A 18 -2.39 -12.91 15.90
N ILE A 19 -3.53 -12.21 15.88
CA ILE A 19 -3.56 -10.77 15.59
C ILE A 19 -2.91 -10.06 16.79
N PRO A 20 -1.86 -9.23 16.56
CA PRO A 20 -1.20 -8.50 17.64
C PRO A 20 -2.18 -7.62 18.43
N ALA A 21 -1.99 -7.53 19.75
CA ALA A 21 -2.86 -6.70 20.59
C ALA A 21 -2.80 -5.20 20.25
N ASP A 22 -1.71 -4.76 19.65
CA ASP A 22 -1.46 -3.37 19.24
C ASP A 22 -1.69 -3.16 17.73
N THR A 23 -2.34 -4.09 17.06
CA THR A 23 -2.66 -3.98 15.62
C THR A 23 -3.46 -2.72 15.30
N VAL A 24 -3.20 -2.18 14.11
CA VAL A 24 -3.99 -1.08 13.55
C VAL A 24 -5.26 -1.55 12.82
N ASP A 25 -5.47 -2.86 12.69
CA ASP A 25 -6.61 -3.47 11.99
C ASP A 25 -7.88 -3.42 12.85
N THR A 26 -8.38 -2.23 13.05
CA THR A 26 -9.53 -1.93 13.91
C THR A 26 -10.59 -1.09 13.19
N PHE A 27 -11.79 -1.08 13.71
CA PHE A 27 -12.80 -0.11 13.28
C PHE A 27 -12.37 1.31 13.67
N LYS A 28 -12.44 2.22 12.70
CA LYS A 28 -12.04 3.62 12.90
C LYS A 28 -13.26 4.52 13.17
N ILE A 29 -14.39 4.19 12.57
CA ILE A 29 -15.66 4.92 12.74
C ILE A 29 -16.80 4.05 12.22
N GLY A 30 -18.03 4.36 12.61
CA GLY A 30 -19.26 3.72 12.12
C GLY A 30 -19.82 2.69 13.07
N ASP A 31 -20.78 1.90 12.60
CA ASP A 31 -21.50 0.90 13.37
C ASP A 31 -21.33 -0.51 12.73
N PRO A 32 -20.50 -1.37 13.32
CA PRO A 32 -20.26 -2.71 12.80
C PRO A 32 -21.47 -3.67 12.93
N ALA A 33 -22.47 -3.32 13.72
CA ALA A 33 -23.69 -4.15 13.87
C ALA A 33 -24.68 -3.99 12.71
N ARG A 34 -24.48 -2.99 11.84
CA ARG A 34 -25.34 -2.78 10.66
C ARG A 34 -25.23 -3.92 9.66
N ALA A 35 -26.34 -4.18 8.96
CA ALA A 35 -26.34 -5.09 7.82
C ALA A 35 -25.38 -4.58 6.72
N LEU A 36 -24.52 -5.46 6.21
CA LEU A 36 -23.58 -5.15 5.14
C LEU A 36 -24.32 -5.06 3.81
N THR A 37 -24.17 -3.94 3.09
CA THR A 37 -24.77 -3.74 1.75
C THR A 37 -23.74 -3.85 0.62
N GLY A 38 -22.48 -3.52 0.88
CA GLY A 38 -21.37 -3.62 -0.04
C GLY A 38 -20.08 -3.18 0.62
N ILE A 39 -18.96 -3.57 0.01
CA ILE A 39 -17.59 -3.24 0.45
C ILE A 39 -16.90 -2.38 -0.62
N ALA A 40 -16.24 -1.32 -0.18
CA ALA A 40 -15.27 -0.60 -0.99
C ALA A 40 -13.86 -0.85 -0.44
N THR A 41 -12.89 -1.21 -1.29
CA THR A 41 -11.48 -1.29 -0.91
C THR A 41 -10.73 -0.08 -1.46
N THR A 42 -9.80 0.46 -0.70
CA THR A 42 -9.03 1.64 -1.08
C THR A 42 -7.69 1.69 -0.35
N PHE A 43 -6.72 2.40 -0.90
CA PHE A 43 -5.47 2.70 -0.20
C PHE A 43 -5.75 3.55 1.05
N ILE A 44 -6.45 4.66 0.88
CA ILE A 44 -6.82 5.59 1.97
C ILE A 44 -8.23 6.15 1.76
N ALA A 45 -9.03 6.24 2.82
CA ALA A 45 -10.40 6.76 2.76
C ALA A 45 -10.41 8.30 2.69
N THR A 46 -10.28 8.87 1.49
CA THR A 46 -10.45 10.32 1.25
C THR A 46 -11.93 10.70 1.28
N CYS A 47 -12.25 12.00 1.37
CA CYS A 47 -13.64 12.47 1.25
C CYS A 47 -14.28 12.03 -0.08
N SER A 48 -13.52 12.09 -1.18
CA SER A 48 -13.99 11.62 -2.49
C SER A 48 -14.28 10.13 -2.51
N VAL A 49 -13.43 9.30 -1.89
CA VAL A 49 -13.66 7.85 -1.77
C VAL A 49 -14.92 7.56 -0.94
N ILE A 50 -15.17 8.32 0.13
CA ILE A 50 -16.36 8.16 0.97
C ILE A 50 -17.64 8.46 0.16
N GLU A 51 -17.64 9.52 -0.67
CA GLU A 51 -18.75 9.84 -1.56
C GLU A 51 -18.97 8.73 -2.60
N GLN A 52 -17.91 8.29 -3.28
CA GLN A 52 -17.97 7.21 -4.26
C GLN A 52 -18.48 5.89 -3.64
N ALA A 53 -18.04 5.56 -2.42
CA ALA A 53 -18.51 4.36 -1.72
C ALA A 53 -20.03 4.41 -1.47
N ALA A 54 -20.55 5.57 -1.07
CA ALA A 54 -22.00 5.76 -0.93
C ALA A 54 -22.74 5.63 -2.27
N ASP A 55 -22.18 6.17 -3.35
CA ASP A 55 -22.78 6.14 -4.69
C ASP A 55 -22.88 4.71 -5.25
N VAL A 56 -21.92 3.83 -4.94
CA VAL A 56 -21.97 2.40 -5.31
C VAL A 56 -22.72 1.55 -4.31
N GLY A 57 -23.32 2.12 -3.26
CA GLY A 57 -24.10 1.40 -2.25
C GLY A 57 -23.28 0.63 -1.22
N ALA A 58 -21.97 0.87 -1.14
CA ALA A 58 -21.10 0.27 -0.13
C ALA A 58 -21.21 1.03 1.19
N ASN A 59 -21.45 0.30 2.28
CA ASN A 59 -21.50 0.86 3.63
C ASN A 59 -20.32 0.44 4.53
N LEU A 60 -19.38 -0.33 3.98
CA LEU A 60 -18.09 -0.64 4.58
C LEU A 60 -16.98 -0.20 3.64
N ILE A 61 -16.05 0.61 4.14
CA ILE A 61 -14.78 0.87 3.48
C ILE A 61 -13.69 0.10 4.21
N ILE A 62 -12.95 -0.72 3.47
CA ILE A 62 -11.71 -1.36 3.93
C ILE A 62 -10.54 -0.54 3.40
N THR A 63 -9.82 0.13 4.29
CA THR A 63 -8.67 0.98 3.95
C THR A 63 -7.37 0.34 4.41
N HIS A 64 -6.28 0.58 3.68
CA HIS A 64 -4.95 0.14 4.09
C HIS A 64 -4.31 1.16 5.03
N GLU A 65 -4.37 2.42 4.66
CA GLU A 65 -3.77 3.52 5.40
C GLU A 65 -4.73 4.24 6.36
N PRO A 66 -4.19 5.04 7.32
CA PRO A 66 -4.99 5.71 8.33
C PRO A 66 -6.09 6.61 7.76
N THR A 67 -7.23 6.62 8.43
CA THR A 67 -8.35 7.49 8.09
C THR A 67 -8.13 8.92 8.59
N PHE A 68 -7.48 9.10 9.75
CA PHE A 68 -7.39 10.37 10.48
C PHE A 68 -5.95 10.85 10.75
N PHE A 69 -5.08 10.79 9.72
CA PHE A 69 -3.81 11.52 9.62
C PHE A 69 -2.69 11.12 10.60
N ASN A 70 -2.78 10.01 11.29
CA ASN A 70 -1.66 9.39 11.99
C ASN A 70 -1.79 7.87 12.00
N HIS A 71 -0.68 7.18 12.21
CA HIS A 71 -0.59 5.72 12.05
C HIS A 71 -1.63 4.94 12.90
N ARG A 72 -1.97 5.41 14.10
CA ARG A 72 -2.93 4.74 14.98
C ARG A 72 -4.36 5.28 14.88
N ASP A 73 -4.60 6.28 14.03
CA ASP A 73 -5.87 7.02 13.96
C ASP A 73 -6.28 7.66 15.30
N GLU A 74 -5.30 8.09 16.10
CA GLU A 74 -5.55 8.88 17.32
C GLU A 74 -6.07 10.26 16.95
N VAL A 75 -7.18 10.67 17.53
CA VAL A 75 -7.92 11.87 17.11
C VAL A 75 -7.96 12.98 18.18
N GLU A 76 -7.33 12.77 19.34
CA GLU A 76 -7.33 13.72 20.45
C GLU A 76 -6.74 15.08 20.06
N TRP A 77 -5.69 15.07 19.24
CA TRP A 77 -5.02 16.27 18.74
C TRP A 77 -5.82 17.00 17.64
N LEU A 78 -6.83 16.34 17.05
CA LEU A 78 -7.67 16.85 15.96
C LEU A 78 -9.00 17.47 16.45
N GLN A 79 -9.24 17.55 17.75
CA GLN A 79 -10.53 17.99 18.31
C GLN A 79 -10.93 19.42 17.93
N LYS A 80 -10.00 20.23 17.44
CA LYS A 80 -10.26 21.58 16.93
C LYS A 80 -10.07 21.72 15.43
N ASP A 81 -9.77 20.61 14.73
CA ASP A 81 -9.47 20.62 13.30
C ASP A 81 -10.75 20.54 12.47
N ALA A 82 -10.95 21.52 11.59
CA ALA A 82 -12.15 21.61 10.76
C ALA A 82 -12.22 20.52 9.67
N VAL A 83 -11.07 20.06 9.16
CA VAL A 83 -11.00 19.00 8.13
C VAL A 83 -11.42 17.67 8.74
N TYR A 84 -10.90 17.35 9.93
CA TYR A 84 -11.30 16.18 10.69
C TYR A 84 -12.81 16.14 10.94
N HIS A 85 -13.38 17.23 11.44
CA HIS A 85 -14.82 17.31 11.73
C HIS A 85 -15.66 17.19 10.46
N SER A 86 -15.22 17.78 9.36
CA SER A 86 -15.93 17.68 8.07
C SER A 86 -15.92 16.26 7.54
N LYS A 87 -14.77 15.60 7.57
CA LYS A 87 -14.61 14.20 7.13
C LYS A 87 -15.44 13.25 8.01
N ARG A 88 -15.38 13.42 9.32
CA ARG A 88 -16.17 12.63 10.27
C ARG A 88 -17.66 12.79 10.02
N ARG A 89 -18.14 14.03 9.86
CA ARG A 89 -19.54 14.31 9.53
C ARG A 89 -19.98 13.64 8.24
N LEU A 90 -19.16 13.71 7.19
CA LEU A 90 -19.44 13.06 5.92
C LEU A 90 -19.64 11.53 6.09
N LEU A 91 -18.77 10.87 6.85
CA LEU A 91 -18.90 9.44 7.17
C LEU A 91 -20.19 9.13 7.93
N GLU A 92 -20.55 9.95 8.94
CA GLU A 92 -21.79 9.81 9.71
C GLU A 92 -23.03 10.03 8.83
N GLU A 93 -23.07 11.07 8.01
CA GLU A 93 -24.17 11.40 7.09
C GLU A 93 -24.39 10.30 6.03
N LYS A 94 -23.30 9.73 5.47
CA LYS A 94 -23.37 8.63 4.51
C LYS A 94 -23.60 7.27 5.18
N GLY A 95 -23.49 7.19 6.51
CA GLY A 95 -23.66 5.96 7.26
C GLY A 95 -22.62 4.90 6.94
N ILE A 96 -21.40 5.31 6.65
CA ILE A 96 -20.27 4.44 6.27
C ILE A 96 -19.47 4.06 7.51
N THR A 97 -19.14 2.78 7.60
CA THR A 97 -18.19 2.21 8.56
C THR A 97 -16.84 2.07 7.90
N ILE A 98 -15.76 2.42 8.60
CA ILE A 98 -14.38 2.19 8.15
C ILE A 98 -13.73 1.16 9.05
N TRP A 99 -13.15 0.16 8.42
CA TRP A 99 -12.25 -0.80 9.04
C TRP A 99 -10.89 -0.76 8.32
N ARG A 100 -9.80 -0.67 9.09
CA ARG A 100 -8.44 -0.73 8.55
C ARG A 100 -7.97 -2.17 8.46
N PHE A 101 -7.36 -2.55 7.34
CA PHE A 101 -6.77 -3.85 7.09
C PHE A 101 -5.37 -3.66 6.52
N HIS A 102 -4.42 -3.53 7.41
CA HIS A 102 -3.01 -3.26 7.13
C HIS A 102 -2.14 -4.45 7.55
N ASP A 103 -2.03 -4.68 8.87
CA ASP A 103 -1.15 -5.72 9.41
C ASP A 103 -1.56 -7.11 8.92
N GLY A 104 -2.83 -7.41 8.96
CA GLY A 104 -3.39 -8.67 8.48
C GLY A 104 -3.23 -8.84 6.98
N TRP A 105 -3.36 -7.77 6.18
CA TRP A 105 -3.18 -7.85 4.73
C TRP A 105 -1.73 -8.12 4.33
N HIS A 106 -0.77 -7.61 5.10
CA HIS A 106 0.65 -7.98 5.00
C HIS A 106 0.95 -9.40 5.54
N ALA A 107 0.23 -9.84 6.55
CA ALA A 107 0.43 -11.18 7.14
C ALA A 107 -0.12 -12.32 6.27
N ILE A 108 -1.12 -12.07 5.41
CA ILE A 108 -1.63 -13.03 4.43
C ILE A 108 -0.46 -13.56 3.58
N GLN A 109 -0.53 -14.83 3.20
CA GLN A 109 0.51 -15.45 2.36
C GLN A 109 -0.06 -15.86 1.00
N PRO A 110 0.48 -15.30 -0.09
CA PRO A 110 1.50 -14.24 -0.15
C PRO A 110 0.99 -12.90 0.36
N ASP A 111 1.90 -12.03 0.85
CA ASP A 111 1.59 -10.64 1.26
C ASP A 111 0.72 -9.95 0.21
N GLY A 112 -0.45 -9.46 0.63
CA GLY A 112 -1.47 -8.97 -0.29
C GLY A 112 -1.06 -7.70 -1.06
N ILE A 113 -0.30 -6.81 -0.43
CA ILE A 113 0.22 -5.59 -1.07
C ILE A 113 1.28 -5.96 -2.11
N LEU A 114 2.27 -6.75 -1.71
CA LEU A 114 3.34 -7.19 -2.61
C LEU A 114 2.77 -8.01 -3.77
N GLU A 115 1.86 -8.94 -3.52
CA GLU A 115 1.22 -9.78 -4.53
C GLU A 115 0.48 -8.95 -5.59
N GLY A 116 -0.35 -7.99 -5.15
CA GLY A 116 -1.07 -7.11 -6.07
C GLY A 116 -0.13 -6.24 -6.90
N THR A 117 0.93 -5.73 -6.30
CA THR A 117 1.95 -4.92 -7.00
C THR A 117 2.74 -5.77 -8.01
N LEU A 118 3.15 -6.98 -7.65
CA LEU A 118 3.82 -7.91 -8.57
C LEU A 118 2.93 -8.30 -9.76
N ARG A 119 1.63 -8.54 -9.53
CA ARG A 119 0.66 -8.82 -10.60
C ARG A 119 0.51 -7.62 -11.54
N LYS A 120 0.36 -6.41 -11.00
CA LYS A 120 0.25 -5.16 -11.76
C LYS A 120 1.47 -4.93 -12.67
N LEU A 121 2.66 -5.23 -12.17
CA LEU A 121 3.92 -5.08 -12.89
C LEU A 121 4.19 -6.25 -13.87
N GLY A 122 3.51 -7.39 -13.72
CA GLY A 122 3.82 -8.62 -14.45
C GLY A 122 5.10 -9.30 -13.96
N TRP A 123 5.48 -9.07 -12.71
CA TRP A 123 6.76 -9.50 -12.14
C TRP A 123 6.70 -10.76 -11.29
N LYS A 124 5.53 -11.34 -11.11
CA LYS A 124 5.36 -12.59 -10.36
C LYS A 124 6.34 -13.71 -10.78
N PRO A 125 6.63 -13.94 -12.09
CA PRO A 125 7.58 -14.96 -12.52
C PRO A 125 9.04 -14.71 -12.13
N TYR A 126 9.38 -13.50 -11.72
CA TYR A 126 10.75 -13.09 -11.35
C TYR A 126 10.98 -13.07 -9.84
N GLN A 127 9.98 -13.40 -9.03
CA GLN A 127 10.04 -13.39 -7.59
C GLN A 127 10.93 -14.53 -7.08
N ASP A 128 11.82 -14.22 -6.12
CA ASP A 128 12.59 -15.23 -5.41
C ASP A 128 11.68 -15.99 -4.43
N ALA A 129 11.77 -17.32 -4.47
CA ALA A 129 10.90 -18.18 -3.67
C ALA A 129 11.20 -18.12 -2.15
N SER A 130 12.44 -17.81 -1.77
CA SER A 130 12.90 -17.78 -0.39
C SER A 130 12.79 -16.39 0.25
N THR A 131 12.83 -15.35 -0.60
CA THR A 131 12.84 -13.95 -0.17
C THR A 131 11.88 -13.16 -1.08
N PRO A 132 10.59 -13.14 -0.76
CA PRO A 132 9.54 -12.66 -1.67
C PRO A 132 9.69 -11.24 -2.22
N TYR A 133 10.38 -10.35 -1.51
CA TYR A 133 10.65 -8.99 -1.97
C TYR A 133 11.85 -8.90 -2.94
N LEU A 134 12.61 -9.99 -3.14
CA LEU A 134 13.70 -10.02 -4.12
C LEU A 134 13.21 -10.53 -5.48
N LEU A 135 13.70 -9.87 -6.53
CA LEU A 135 13.31 -10.13 -7.90
C LEU A 135 14.55 -10.34 -8.77
N ARG A 136 14.49 -11.34 -9.67
CA ARG A 136 15.50 -11.56 -10.72
C ARG A 136 14.91 -11.12 -12.06
N LEU A 137 15.02 -9.83 -12.35
CA LEU A 137 14.50 -9.24 -13.57
C LEU A 137 15.42 -9.48 -14.77
N PRO A 138 14.90 -9.44 -15.99
CA PRO A 138 15.75 -9.31 -17.18
C PRO A 138 16.67 -8.09 -17.03
N PRO A 139 17.96 -8.19 -17.42
CA PRO A 139 18.89 -7.07 -17.32
C PRO A 139 18.39 -5.84 -18.08
N GLN A 140 18.35 -4.70 -17.41
CA GLN A 140 17.97 -3.42 -17.97
C GLN A 140 18.66 -2.30 -17.19
N THR A 141 18.81 -1.11 -17.77
CA THR A 141 19.41 0.01 -17.06
C THR A 141 18.46 0.56 -16.00
N LEU A 142 19.00 1.27 -14.99
CA LEU A 142 18.20 1.95 -13.97
C LEU A 142 17.20 2.94 -14.60
N GLU A 143 17.60 3.62 -15.68
CA GLU A 143 16.71 4.52 -16.43
C GLU A 143 15.56 3.77 -17.11
N GLU A 144 15.84 2.69 -17.81
CA GLU A 144 14.81 1.85 -18.45
C GLU A 144 13.85 1.25 -17.42
N LEU A 145 14.38 0.78 -16.29
CA LEU A 145 13.58 0.26 -15.18
C LEU A 145 12.64 1.36 -14.61
N GLY A 146 13.17 2.56 -14.41
CA GLY A 146 12.38 3.71 -13.97
C GLY A 146 11.27 4.08 -14.97
N LEU A 147 11.58 4.12 -16.26
CA LEU A 147 10.59 4.39 -17.32
C LEU A 147 9.50 3.31 -17.39
N PHE A 148 9.88 2.04 -17.24
CA PHE A 148 8.93 0.93 -17.17
C PHE A 148 7.95 1.11 -16.00
N LEU A 149 8.48 1.34 -14.79
CA LEU A 149 7.68 1.54 -13.58
C LEU A 149 6.76 2.75 -13.72
N LYS A 150 7.28 3.87 -14.22
CA LYS A 150 6.50 5.08 -14.49
C LYS A 150 5.30 4.79 -15.39
N GLY A 151 5.49 4.04 -16.46
CA GLY A 151 4.42 3.67 -17.38
C GLY A 151 3.42 2.69 -16.77
N LYS A 152 3.89 1.64 -16.10
CA LYS A 152 3.04 0.59 -15.52
C LYS A 152 2.17 1.08 -14.36
N LEU A 153 2.70 1.99 -13.56
CA LEU A 153 2.00 2.55 -12.41
C LEU A 153 1.30 3.89 -12.73
N ALA A 154 1.34 4.32 -13.98
CA ALA A 154 0.81 5.64 -14.40
C ALA A 154 1.31 6.80 -13.52
N ALA A 155 2.56 6.70 -13.05
CA ALA A 155 3.15 7.70 -12.18
C ALA A 155 3.52 8.96 -12.99
N PRO A 156 3.16 10.17 -12.54
CA PRO A 156 3.50 11.41 -13.26
C PRO A 156 5.01 11.67 -13.24
N SER A 157 5.68 11.29 -12.18
CA SER A 157 7.14 11.32 -12.02
C SER A 157 7.61 10.25 -11.04
N LEU A 158 8.91 9.95 -11.08
CA LEU A 158 9.60 9.13 -10.09
C LEU A 158 10.86 9.84 -9.63
N ARG A 159 11.26 9.61 -8.38
CA ARG A 159 12.55 10.04 -7.86
C ARG A 159 13.53 8.87 -7.93
N VAL A 160 14.70 9.11 -8.50
CA VAL A 160 15.71 8.06 -8.75
C VAL A 160 17.07 8.55 -8.25
N ALA A 161 17.80 7.69 -7.58
CA ALA A 161 19.20 7.91 -7.22
C ALA A 161 20.08 6.76 -7.74
N GLY A 162 21.28 7.05 -8.18
CA GLY A 162 22.22 6.10 -8.79
C GLY A 162 22.52 6.43 -10.26
N PRO A 163 23.52 5.74 -10.87
CA PRO A 163 23.88 5.95 -12.27
C PRO A 163 22.77 5.48 -13.22
N ARG A 164 22.43 6.29 -14.21
CA ARG A 164 21.36 5.95 -15.19
C ARG A 164 21.63 4.63 -15.93
N GLU A 165 22.89 4.39 -16.22
CA GLU A 165 23.39 3.24 -16.97
C GLU A 165 23.64 2.01 -16.09
N LEU A 166 23.41 2.09 -14.77
CA LEU A 166 23.54 0.95 -13.88
C LEU A 166 22.65 -0.19 -14.37
N VAL A 167 23.26 -1.33 -14.73
CA VAL A 167 22.51 -2.52 -15.12
C VAL A 167 21.90 -3.15 -13.87
N CYS A 168 20.60 -3.24 -13.84
CA CYS A 168 19.81 -3.80 -12.77
C CYS A 168 19.16 -5.11 -13.23
N ASN A 169 19.52 -6.23 -12.60
CA ASN A 169 18.82 -7.50 -12.77
C ASN A 169 18.38 -8.10 -11.43
N ALA A 170 18.92 -7.61 -10.33
CA ALA A 170 18.56 -7.99 -8.97
C ALA A 170 17.90 -6.79 -8.26
N ALA A 171 16.58 -6.80 -8.22
CA ALA A 171 15.80 -5.73 -7.58
C ALA A 171 15.21 -6.20 -6.24
N ALA A 172 15.16 -5.29 -5.27
CA ALA A 172 14.32 -5.43 -4.10
C ALA A 172 13.09 -4.52 -4.26
N LEU A 173 11.89 -5.09 -4.16
CA LEU A 173 10.62 -4.35 -4.20
C LEU A 173 10.01 -4.35 -2.81
N ILE A 174 10.01 -3.19 -2.17
CA ILE A 174 9.48 -2.98 -0.82
C ILE A 174 8.48 -1.83 -0.87
N PRO A 175 7.19 -2.11 -1.11
CA PRO A 175 6.13 -1.10 -1.13
C PRO A 175 6.02 -0.36 0.21
N GLY A 176 5.33 0.77 0.20
CA GLY A 176 5.02 1.55 1.39
C GLY A 176 6.18 2.30 1.99
N SER A 177 6.14 2.46 3.31
CA SER A 177 7.13 3.18 4.10
C SER A 177 7.76 2.25 5.13
N VAL A 178 9.01 1.87 4.92
CA VAL A 178 9.82 1.08 5.86
C VAL A 178 10.96 1.90 6.42
N TRP A 179 11.52 1.47 7.55
CA TRP A 179 12.64 2.15 8.20
C TRP A 179 13.85 2.28 7.28
N GLY A 180 14.50 3.45 7.29
CA GLY A 180 15.66 3.72 6.45
C GLY A 180 16.83 2.76 6.71
N GLU A 181 17.02 2.29 7.94
CA GLU A 181 18.01 1.27 8.29
C GLU A 181 17.78 -0.02 7.51
N MET A 182 16.56 -0.51 7.44
CA MET A 182 16.21 -1.70 6.65
C MET A 182 16.48 -1.47 5.16
N GLN A 183 16.17 -0.29 4.64
CA GLN A 183 16.45 0.04 3.25
C GLN A 183 17.95 0.02 2.95
N VAL A 184 18.77 0.55 3.86
CA VAL A 184 20.23 0.53 3.76
C VAL A 184 20.78 -0.90 3.87
N GLU A 185 20.27 -1.72 4.79
CA GLU A 185 20.64 -3.14 4.90
C GLU A 185 20.35 -3.90 3.59
N VAL A 186 19.19 -3.69 3.00
CA VAL A 186 18.79 -4.33 1.73
C VAL A 186 19.71 -3.85 0.58
N LEU A 187 19.98 -2.55 0.48
CA LEU A 187 20.91 -2.00 -0.51
C LEU A 187 22.34 -2.49 -0.31
N GLY A 188 22.75 -2.74 0.93
CA GLY A 188 24.07 -3.26 1.28
C GLY A 188 24.32 -4.71 0.82
N ARG A 189 23.27 -5.46 0.50
CA ARG A 189 23.39 -6.85 0.03
C ARG A 189 24.11 -6.92 -1.32
N PRO A 190 25.01 -7.90 -1.51
CA PRO A 190 25.73 -8.07 -2.79
C PRO A 190 24.83 -8.55 -3.92
N ASP A 191 23.68 -9.16 -3.60
CA ASP A 191 22.68 -9.71 -4.52
C ASP A 191 21.50 -8.76 -4.80
N VAL A 192 21.65 -7.46 -4.52
CA VAL A 192 20.69 -6.39 -4.83
C VAL A 192 21.40 -5.28 -5.58
N ASP A 193 20.91 -4.94 -6.78
CA ASP A 193 21.40 -3.81 -7.59
C ASP A 193 20.60 -2.54 -7.32
N VAL A 194 19.28 -2.69 -7.13
CA VAL A 194 18.35 -1.57 -6.97
C VAL A 194 17.28 -1.87 -5.93
N LEU A 195 16.99 -0.86 -5.11
CA LEU A 195 15.82 -0.84 -4.24
C LEU A 195 14.70 -0.03 -4.91
N ILE A 196 13.50 -0.61 -4.96
CA ILE A 196 12.27 0.03 -5.41
C ILE A 196 11.35 0.08 -4.20
N CYS A 197 10.96 1.27 -3.74
CA CYS A 197 10.17 1.47 -2.53
C CYS A 197 9.10 2.55 -2.70
N GLY A 198 8.15 2.61 -1.78
CA GLY A 198 7.15 3.68 -1.77
C GLY A 198 7.76 4.98 -1.28
N GLU A 199 8.35 4.98 -0.10
CA GLU A 199 9.02 6.12 0.51
C GLU A 199 10.46 5.80 0.90
N ALA A 200 11.31 6.81 0.92
CA ALA A 200 12.67 6.71 1.43
C ALA A 200 13.10 8.04 2.09
N PRO A 201 13.76 8.01 3.25
CA PRO A 201 14.37 9.19 3.83
C PRO A 201 15.56 9.62 2.95
N GLU A 202 15.45 10.82 2.37
CA GLU A 202 16.45 11.33 1.41
C GLU A 202 17.86 11.44 2.05
N TRP A 203 17.90 11.95 3.28
CA TRP A 203 19.13 12.13 4.04
C TRP A 203 19.84 10.82 4.43
N GLN A 204 19.18 9.68 4.31
CA GLN A 204 19.71 8.38 4.69
C GLN A 204 19.85 7.46 3.47
N THR A 205 18.75 7.00 2.89
CA THR A 205 18.77 5.99 1.82
C THR A 205 19.32 6.54 0.51
N ALA A 206 18.92 7.75 0.11
CA ALA A 206 19.45 8.35 -1.11
C ALA A 206 20.93 8.74 -0.98
N GLU A 207 21.35 9.23 0.20
CA GLU A 207 22.77 9.53 0.47
C GLU A 207 23.61 8.25 0.54
N TYR A 208 23.09 7.15 1.10
CA TYR A 208 23.75 5.85 1.03
C TYR A 208 24.05 5.42 -0.41
N VAL A 209 23.08 5.57 -1.32
CA VAL A 209 23.28 5.26 -2.74
C VAL A 209 24.35 6.15 -3.34
N ARG A 210 24.38 7.45 -3.03
CA ARG A 210 25.42 8.38 -3.50
C ARG A 210 26.81 7.92 -3.08
N ASP A 211 26.97 7.57 -1.81
CA ASP A 211 28.25 7.12 -1.26
C ASP A 211 28.65 5.73 -1.82
N ALA A 212 27.70 4.83 -2.01
CA ALA A 212 27.96 3.53 -2.62
C ALA A 212 28.55 3.68 -4.03
N VAL A 213 28.00 4.61 -4.83
CA VAL A 213 28.54 4.94 -6.16
C VAL A 213 29.96 5.50 -6.05
N ALA A 214 30.20 6.45 -5.15
CA ALA A 214 31.52 7.05 -4.93
C ALA A 214 32.56 6.02 -4.46
N CYS A 215 32.12 5.02 -3.70
CA CYS A 215 32.97 3.91 -3.24
C CYS A 215 33.16 2.78 -4.25
N GLY A 216 32.70 2.94 -5.51
CA GLY A 216 32.84 1.94 -6.56
C GLY A 216 31.94 0.70 -6.38
N ARG A 217 30.85 0.83 -5.61
CA ARG A 217 29.81 -0.19 -5.39
C ARG A 217 28.46 0.37 -5.84
N PRO A 218 28.26 0.64 -7.15
CA PRO A 218 27.07 1.34 -7.61
C PRO A 218 25.78 0.59 -7.24
N LYS A 219 24.82 1.35 -6.72
CA LYS A 219 23.48 0.92 -6.36
C LYS A 219 22.46 1.88 -6.98
N GLY A 220 21.22 1.41 -7.12
CA GLY A 220 20.09 2.21 -7.56
C GLY A 220 19.01 2.30 -6.48
N LEU A 221 18.28 3.41 -6.48
CA LEU A 221 17.07 3.62 -5.70
C LEU A 221 16.00 4.21 -6.60
N ILE A 222 14.79 3.64 -6.58
CA ILE A 222 13.60 4.19 -7.23
C ILE A 222 12.52 4.38 -6.18
N ILE A 223 12.03 5.61 -6.02
CA ILE A 223 10.97 5.97 -5.08
C ILE A 223 9.69 6.20 -5.87
N LEU A 224 8.68 5.36 -5.63
CA LEU A 224 7.42 5.32 -6.37
C LEU A 224 6.39 6.34 -5.86
N GLY A 225 6.45 6.68 -4.58
CA GLY A 225 5.39 7.25 -3.78
C GLY A 225 4.61 6.17 -3.04
N HIS A 226 4.13 6.48 -1.83
CA HIS A 226 3.51 5.51 -0.93
C HIS A 226 2.30 4.83 -1.60
N GLU A 227 1.29 5.63 -1.94
CA GLU A 227 0.08 5.14 -2.61
C GLU A 227 0.40 4.32 -3.87
N ARG A 228 1.24 4.85 -4.77
CA ARG A 228 1.58 4.20 -6.04
C ARG A 228 2.21 2.82 -5.87
N SER A 229 2.89 2.60 -4.74
CA SER A 229 3.53 1.33 -4.44
C SER A 229 2.57 0.28 -3.88
N GLU A 230 1.41 0.68 -3.31
CA GLU A 230 0.50 -0.19 -2.57
C GLU A 230 -0.92 -0.27 -3.14
N GLU A 231 -1.34 0.73 -3.92
CA GLU A 231 -2.68 0.80 -4.50
C GLU A 231 -3.10 -0.49 -5.23
N ALA A 232 -2.16 -1.11 -5.95
CA ALA A 232 -2.41 -2.36 -6.67
C ALA A 232 -2.74 -3.53 -5.72
N GLY A 233 -2.21 -3.52 -4.49
CA GLY A 233 -2.55 -4.48 -3.45
C GLY A 233 -4.00 -4.33 -2.98
N MET A 234 -4.49 -3.11 -2.90
CA MET A 234 -5.89 -2.85 -2.53
C MET A 234 -6.86 -3.15 -3.67
N ALA A 235 -6.44 -3.01 -4.92
CA ALA A 235 -7.20 -3.51 -6.07
C ALA A 235 -7.27 -5.05 -6.08
N TYR A 236 -6.18 -5.73 -5.74
CA TYR A 236 -6.13 -7.19 -5.60
C TYR A 236 -7.02 -7.69 -4.45
N LEU A 237 -7.19 -6.92 -3.39
CA LEU A 237 -8.07 -7.26 -2.26
C LEU A 237 -9.52 -7.53 -2.71
N VAL A 238 -9.99 -6.91 -3.79
CA VAL A 238 -11.33 -7.18 -4.36
C VAL A 238 -11.46 -8.64 -4.82
N GLU A 239 -10.45 -9.15 -5.53
CA GLU A 239 -10.44 -10.55 -6.00
C GLU A 239 -10.40 -11.50 -4.80
N TRP A 240 -9.51 -11.22 -3.84
CA TRP A 240 -9.34 -12.02 -2.64
C TRP A 240 -10.62 -12.09 -1.78
N LEU A 241 -11.30 -10.96 -1.60
CA LEU A 241 -12.57 -10.87 -0.87
C LEU A 241 -13.71 -11.52 -1.64
N GLY A 242 -13.74 -11.42 -2.97
CA GLY A 242 -14.78 -12.00 -3.81
C GLY A 242 -14.91 -13.52 -3.68
N GLU A 243 -13.78 -14.20 -3.43
CA GLU A 243 -13.77 -15.65 -3.15
C GLU A 243 -14.35 -16.01 -1.77
N ARG A 244 -14.29 -15.09 -0.80
CA ARG A 244 -14.63 -15.31 0.62
C ARG A 244 -15.99 -14.76 1.01
N LEU A 245 -16.44 -13.76 0.29
CA LEU A 245 -17.72 -13.06 0.49
C LEU A 245 -18.49 -12.95 -0.86
N PRO A 246 -18.74 -14.06 -1.56
CA PRO A 246 -19.32 -14.03 -2.90
C PRO A 246 -20.73 -13.43 -2.96
N GLU A 247 -21.39 -13.34 -1.81
CA GLU A 247 -22.73 -12.74 -1.68
C GLU A 247 -22.71 -11.21 -1.55
N VAL A 248 -21.53 -10.57 -1.43
CA VAL A 248 -21.37 -9.14 -1.15
C VAL A 248 -20.82 -8.43 -2.38
N PRO A 249 -21.42 -7.33 -2.85
CA PRO A 249 -20.81 -6.48 -3.86
C PRO A 249 -19.51 -5.85 -3.32
N ILE A 250 -18.42 -5.96 -4.09
CA ILE A 250 -17.11 -5.43 -3.68
C ILE A 250 -16.57 -4.55 -4.81
N HIS A 251 -16.13 -3.35 -4.46
CA HIS A 251 -15.65 -2.34 -5.38
C HIS A 251 -14.27 -1.84 -4.98
N TYR A 252 -13.35 -1.76 -5.95
CA TYR A 252 -12.11 -1.01 -5.75
C TYR A 252 -12.35 0.46 -6.09
N LEU A 253 -12.01 1.35 -5.16
CA LEU A 253 -12.11 2.81 -5.33
C LEU A 253 -10.71 3.42 -5.18
N PRO A 254 -10.09 3.92 -6.26
CA PRO A 254 -8.79 4.54 -6.19
C PRO A 254 -8.84 5.83 -5.38
N ALA A 255 -7.88 6.00 -4.47
CA ALA A 255 -7.78 7.23 -3.66
C ALA A 255 -7.25 8.41 -4.46
N GLY A 256 -6.35 8.16 -5.40
CA GLY A 256 -5.64 9.15 -6.20
C GLY A 256 -4.50 9.81 -5.43
N ASP A 257 -3.38 10.01 -6.12
CA ASP A 257 -2.20 10.67 -5.55
C ASP A 257 -2.48 12.16 -5.32
N PRO A 258 -2.35 12.68 -4.08
CA PRO A 258 -2.59 14.09 -3.79
C PRO A 258 -1.44 15.00 -4.27
N ILE A 259 -0.28 14.41 -4.62
CA ILE A 259 0.91 15.14 -5.03
C ILE A 259 0.93 15.31 -6.53
N TRP A 260 1.09 16.55 -6.98
CA TRP A 260 1.28 16.89 -8.39
C TRP A 260 2.62 17.62 -8.58
N PHE A 261 3.12 17.64 -9.80
CA PHE A 261 4.43 18.19 -10.14
C PHE A 261 4.30 19.44 -10.98
N LEU A 262 5.16 20.42 -10.70
CA LEU A 262 5.25 21.70 -11.44
C LEU A 262 5.91 21.51 -12.80
#